data_dae84486a5e9612423d204164648e3f1
#
_entry.id   dae84486a5e9612423d204164648e3f1
#
_cell.length_a   1.000
_cell.length_b   1.000
_cell.length_c   1.000
_cell.angle_alpha   90.00
_cell.angle_beta   90.00
_cell.angle_gamma   90.00
#
_symmetry.space_group_name_H-M   'P 1'
#
loop_
_entity.id
_entity.type
_entity.pdbx_description
1 polymer ?
#
loop_
_entity_poly.entity_id
_entity_poly.type
_entity_poly.pdbx_seq_one_letter_code
_entity_poly.pdbx_strand_id
1 'polypeptide(L)'
;MRRIGQTLGILGVALAAAACGSSGGGTVPTQPAAPLQSAAADHMRLDMMRLRLDDLGPNWRRESAALGSSDSSKCDPRPKDVKITAGSWKSRGVSYGFGTTAQIHSDAIVFASEADAQKTLAANMKPSVIRCVKRELVKEFRSEKSSVKLLGISTSVLHPQRVGDQLSGIRLKLNLAKGKQPFKFFLDAFMVRQDRALAEFSYMNAFHPVPSSTEYTLAQAIAQRGALSQ
;
A
#
# COMPACT_ATOMS: atom_id res chain seq x y z
N MET A 1 3.86 23.76 14.41
CA MET A 1 4.40 22.42 14.08
C MET A 1 5.56 22.61 13.12
N ARG A 2 6.77 22.31 13.55
CA ARG A 2 8.01 22.57 12.77
C ARG A 2 8.25 21.40 11.82
N ARG A 3 8.54 21.75 10.57
CA ARG A 3 8.97 20.82 9.49
C ARG A 3 10.32 20.19 9.87
N ILE A 4 10.42 18.90 9.80
CA ILE A 4 11.69 18.16 9.93
C ILE A 4 12.21 17.91 8.53
N GLY A 5 13.43 18.37 8.31
CA GLY A 5 14.10 18.50 7.06
C GLY A 5 14.44 17.20 6.34
N GLN A 6 14.52 17.35 5.06
CA GLN A 6 15.01 16.41 4.06
C GLN A 6 16.51 16.18 4.19
N THR A 7 16.95 14.97 3.98
CA THR A 7 18.31 14.70 3.49
C THR A 7 18.26 13.69 2.36
N LEU A 8 18.81 14.10 1.24
CA LEU A 8 19.04 13.37 0.00
C LEU A 8 20.03 12.22 0.18
N GLY A 9 19.84 11.18 -0.57
CA GLY A 9 20.86 10.18 -0.86
C GLY A 9 20.61 9.52 -2.21
N ILE A 10 21.22 10.08 -3.24
CA ILE A 10 21.28 9.52 -4.60
C ILE A 10 22.47 8.54 -4.63
N LEU A 11 22.27 7.32 -5.05
CA LEU A 11 23.35 6.48 -5.60
C LEU A 11 22.76 5.56 -6.65
N GLY A 12 23.09 5.87 -7.89
CA GLY A 12 22.86 5.02 -9.03
C GLY A 12 23.93 3.95 -9.13
N VAL A 13 23.55 2.75 -9.57
CA VAL A 13 24.49 1.80 -10.19
C VAL A 13 23.79 1.17 -11.38
N ALA A 14 24.31 1.47 -12.52
CA ALA A 14 24.10 0.76 -13.77
C ALA A 14 24.99 -0.49 -13.77
N LEU A 15 24.51 -1.61 -14.28
CA LEU A 15 25.39 -2.65 -14.82
C LEU A 15 24.70 -3.46 -15.91
N ALA A 16 25.45 -3.65 -16.92
CA ALA A 16 25.20 -4.12 -18.26
C ALA A 16 25.18 -5.66 -18.35
N ALA A 17 24.45 -6.12 -19.31
CA ALA A 17 24.69 -6.99 -20.46
C ALA A 17 25.48 -8.29 -20.34
N ALA A 18 25.02 -9.19 -21.17
CA ALA A 18 25.66 -10.28 -21.94
C ALA A 18 25.46 -11.68 -21.33
N ALA A 19 25.25 -12.76 -22.05
CA ALA A 19 25.30 -13.11 -23.45
C ALA A 19 24.81 -14.57 -23.60
N CYS A 20 24.31 -14.90 -24.72
CA CYS A 20 24.37 -16.11 -25.55
C CYS A 20 24.65 -17.49 -24.92
N GLY A 21 23.84 -18.46 -25.29
CA GLY A 21 24.14 -19.88 -25.16
C GLY A 21 23.04 -20.79 -25.70
N SER A 22 23.32 -21.41 -26.79
CA SER A 22 22.64 -22.15 -27.81
C SER A 22 21.90 -23.43 -27.40
N SER A 23 20.89 -23.74 -28.19
CA SER A 23 20.48 -25.00 -28.84
C SER A 23 20.17 -26.24 -27.98
N GLY A 24 18.90 -26.59 -28.02
CA GLY A 24 18.39 -27.92 -27.66
C GLY A 24 16.96 -28.03 -28.19
N GLY A 25 16.74 -28.61 -29.36
CA GLY A 25 15.44 -28.76 -29.99
C GLY A 25 14.54 -29.74 -29.25
N GLY A 26 13.49 -29.23 -28.68
CA GLY A 26 12.30 -29.93 -28.27
C GLY A 26 11.12 -29.06 -28.61
N THR A 27 10.29 -29.44 -29.57
CA THR A 27 9.02 -28.76 -29.86
C THR A 27 8.04 -29.00 -28.75
N VAL A 28 8.16 -28.15 -27.70
CA VAL A 28 7.10 -27.93 -26.73
C VAL A 28 6.01 -27.16 -27.48
N PRO A 29 4.71 -27.59 -27.37
CA PRO A 29 3.63 -26.80 -27.93
C PRO A 29 3.69 -25.40 -27.31
N THR A 30 4.01 -24.43 -28.15
CA THR A 30 4.07 -23.02 -27.78
C THR A 30 2.65 -22.61 -27.42
N GLN A 31 2.35 -22.59 -26.17
CA GLN A 31 1.15 -21.93 -25.65
C GLN A 31 1.21 -20.49 -26.17
N PRO A 32 0.17 -19.99 -26.86
CA PRO A 32 0.21 -18.63 -27.39
C PRO A 32 0.56 -17.69 -26.24
N ALA A 33 1.68 -16.98 -26.37
CA ALA A 33 2.10 -15.98 -25.40
C ALA A 33 0.92 -15.00 -25.24
N ALA A 34 0.41 -14.88 -24.02
CA ALA A 34 -0.59 -13.88 -23.71
C ALA A 34 -0.09 -12.54 -24.28
N PRO A 35 -0.94 -11.77 -24.97
CA PRO A 35 -0.52 -10.52 -25.60
C PRO A 35 0.20 -9.68 -24.55
N LEU A 36 1.42 -9.26 -24.85
CA LEU A 36 2.21 -8.35 -24.02
C LEU A 36 1.37 -7.09 -23.87
N GLN A 37 0.66 -6.98 -22.77
CA GLN A 37 -0.05 -5.75 -22.43
C GLN A 37 0.99 -4.64 -22.43
N SER A 38 0.74 -3.57 -23.17
CA SER A 38 1.72 -2.51 -23.32
C SER A 38 2.02 -1.86 -21.96
N ALA A 39 3.25 -1.39 -21.75
CA ALA A 39 3.61 -0.66 -20.55
C ALA A 39 2.66 0.53 -20.29
N ALA A 40 2.13 1.14 -21.36
CA ALA A 40 1.14 2.20 -21.27
C ALA A 40 -0.19 1.74 -20.65
N ALA A 41 -0.67 0.54 -21.00
CA ALA A 41 -1.88 -0.04 -20.40
C ALA A 41 -1.68 -0.32 -18.90
N ASP A 42 -0.49 -0.79 -18.51
CA ASP A 42 -0.16 -1.04 -17.11
C ASP A 42 -0.08 0.24 -16.30
N HIS A 43 0.47 1.30 -16.86
CA HIS A 43 0.48 2.62 -16.21
C HIS A 43 -0.94 3.19 -16.06
N MET A 44 -1.77 3.06 -17.09
CA MET A 44 -3.17 3.47 -17.02
C MET A 44 -3.90 2.69 -15.91
N ARG A 45 -3.73 1.37 -15.85
CA ARG A 45 -4.31 0.52 -14.83
C ARG A 45 -3.87 0.93 -13.42
N LEU A 46 -2.59 1.20 -13.23
CA LEU A 46 -2.03 1.69 -11.98
C LEU A 46 -2.72 2.97 -11.52
N ASP A 47 -2.91 3.94 -12.42
CA ASP A 47 -3.57 5.21 -12.08
C ASP A 47 -5.06 5.04 -11.81
N MET A 48 -5.72 4.09 -12.47
CA MET A 48 -7.12 3.76 -12.21
C MET A 48 -7.32 3.05 -10.88
N MET A 49 -6.36 2.28 -10.40
CA MET A 49 -6.42 1.55 -9.13
C MET A 49 -6.08 2.42 -7.90
N ARG A 50 -5.67 3.67 -8.07
CA ARG A 50 -5.47 4.60 -6.94
C ARG A 50 -6.75 5.30 -6.56
N LEU A 51 -6.90 5.65 -5.28
CA LEU A 51 -7.98 6.53 -4.85
C LEU A 51 -7.85 7.91 -5.50
N ARG A 52 -8.99 8.50 -5.79
CA ARG A 52 -9.12 9.85 -6.34
C ARG A 52 -9.80 10.75 -5.32
N LEU A 53 -9.63 12.05 -5.46
CA LEU A 53 -10.29 13.00 -4.57
C LEU A 53 -11.81 12.86 -4.58
N ASP A 54 -12.38 12.56 -5.75
CA ASP A 54 -13.82 12.37 -5.93
C ASP A 54 -14.38 11.15 -5.19
N ASP A 55 -13.54 10.16 -4.88
CA ASP A 55 -13.93 8.99 -4.08
C ASP A 55 -14.17 9.36 -2.60
N LEU A 56 -13.62 10.48 -2.14
CA LEU A 56 -13.52 10.83 -0.72
C LEU A 56 -14.62 11.81 -0.26
N GLY A 57 -15.34 12.40 -1.18
CA GLY A 57 -16.38 13.39 -0.90
C GLY A 57 -15.82 14.80 -0.58
N PRO A 58 -16.72 15.73 -0.24
CA PRO A 58 -16.35 17.11 -0.01
C PRO A 58 -15.43 17.26 1.22
N ASN A 59 -14.62 18.31 1.23
CA ASN A 59 -13.70 18.67 2.30
C ASN A 59 -12.40 17.87 2.39
N TRP A 60 -12.21 16.83 1.60
CA TRP A 60 -10.89 16.23 1.43
C TRP A 60 -10.03 17.09 0.50
N ARG A 61 -8.73 17.12 0.77
CA ARG A 61 -7.77 17.87 -0.05
C ARG A 61 -6.54 17.01 -0.31
N ARG A 62 -5.97 17.15 -1.50
CA ARG A 62 -4.71 16.49 -1.82
C ARG A 62 -3.59 17.10 -0.98
N GLU A 63 -2.76 16.26 -0.40
CA GLU A 63 -1.59 16.63 0.37
C GLU A 63 -0.30 16.31 -0.38
N SER A 64 0.71 17.15 -0.20
CA SER A 64 2.01 17.00 -0.88
C SER A 64 2.91 15.92 -0.26
N ALA A 65 2.62 15.50 0.96
CA ALA A 65 3.39 14.47 1.67
C ALA A 65 2.46 13.60 2.52
N ALA A 66 2.65 12.29 2.47
CA ALA A 66 2.06 11.39 3.44
C ALA A 66 2.67 11.67 4.82
N LEU A 67 1.82 11.89 5.83
CA LEU A 67 2.25 11.80 7.22
C LEU A 67 2.69 10.35 7.46
N GLY A 68 3.96 10.16 7.83
CA GLY A 68 4.42 8.85 8.26
C GLY A 68 4.64 7.85 7.13
N SER A 69 5.37 8.24 6.09
CA SER A 69 6.15 7.23 5.38
C SER A 69 7.22 6.71 6.35
N SER A 70 6.78 5.99 7.38
CA SER A 70 7.70 5.14 8.13
C SER A 70 8.41 4.31 7.08
N ASP A 71 9.71 4.15 7.21
CA ASP A 71 10.50 3.30 6.34
C ASP A 71 10.01 1.84 6.51
N SER A 72 8.79 1.59 6.02
CA SER A 72 8.14 0.28 6.04
C SER A 72 8.90 -0.74 5.22
N SER A 73 9.92 -0.27 4.48
CA SER A 73 10.83 -1.11 3.70
C SER A 73 11.47 -2.22 4.55
N LYS A 74 11.66 -2.00 5.86
CA LYS A 74 12.19 -3.01 6.79
C LYS A 74 11.23 -4.17 7.05
N CYS A 75 9.93 -3.96 6.89
CA CYS A 75 8.89 -4.96 7.11
C CYS A 75 8.34 -5.53 5.81
N ASP A 76 8.92 -5.12 4.70
CA ASP A 76 8.47 -5.47 3.38
C ASP A 76 8.63 -6.98 3.11
N PRO A 77 7.53 -7.70 2.94
CA PRO A 77 7.55 -9.15 2.74
C PRO A 77 7.78 -9.55 1.30
N ARG A 78 8.24 -8.63 0.43
CA ARG A 78 8.31 -8.85 -1.03
C ARG A 78 8.85 -10.23 -1.37
N PRO A 79 8.09 -11.08 -2.03
CA PRO A 79 8.64 -12.28 -2.63
C PRO A 79 9.69 -11.86 -3.67
N LYS A 80 10.89 -12.43 -3.61
CA LYS A 80 12.03 -12.05 -4.48
C LYS A 80 11.80 -12.35 -5.96
N ASP A 81 10.86 -13.22 -6.25
CA ASP A 81 10.56 -13.79 -7.55
C ASP A 81 9.31 -13.18 -8.22
N VAL A 82 8.72 -12.12 -7.66
CA VAL A 82 7.61 -11.41 -8.30
C VAL A 82 8.11 -10.33 -9.25
N LYS A 83 7.47 -10.23 -10.42
CA LYS A 83 7.79 -9.24 -11.45
C LYS A 83 6.74 -8.14 -11.48
N ILE A 84 7.17 -6.90 -11.31
CA ILE A 84 6.35 -5.69 -11.42
C ILE A 84 6.49 -5.13 -12.83
N THR A 85 5.37 -4.74 -13.46
CA THR A 85 5.31 -4.13 -14.79
C THR A 85 4.99 -2.63 -14.73
N ALA A 86 4.27 -2.19 -13.70
CA ALA A 86 4.05 -0.77 -13.44
C ALA A 86 3.91 -0.50 -11.93
N GLY A 87 4.27 0.72 -11.53
CA GLY A 87 4.35 1.09 -10.12
C GLY A 87 5.66 0.64 -9.48
N SER A 88 5.77 0.90 -8.21
CA SER A 88 6.96 0.58 -7.42
C SER A 88 6.62 0.56 -5.94
N TRP A 89 7.24 -0.33 -5.19
CA TRP A 89 7.19 -0.34 -3.73
C TRP A 89 7.75 0.95 -3.08
N LYS A 90 8.49 1.73 -3.85
CA LYS A 90 9.04 3.02 -3.44
C LYS A 90 8.21 4.19 -3.95
N SER A 91 7.08 3.91 -4.59
CA SER A 91 6.15 4.94 -5.02
C SER A 91 5.66 5.73 -3.80
N ARG A 92 5.50 7.02 -3.99
CA ARG A 92 4.94 7.87 -2.93
C ARG A 92 3.41 7.84 -2.92
N GLY A 93 2.78 7.18 -3.91
CA GLY A 93 1.34 7.17 -4.03
C GLY A 93 0.70 8.56 -4.04
N VAL A 94 -0.54 8.61 -3.61
CA VAL A 94 -1.29 9.86 -3.42
C VAL A 94 -1.78 9.95 -1.98
N SER A 95 -1.81 11.17 -1.44
CA SER A 95 -2.27 11.41 -0.08
C SER A 95 -3.33 12.49 -0.07
N TYR A 96 -4.32 12.32 0.82
CA TYR A 96 -5.42 13.25 1.01
C TYR A 96 -5.62 13.46 2.51
N GLY A 97 -5.93 14.70 2.90
CA GLY A 97 -6.20 15.07 4.28
C GLY A 97 -7.62 15.62 4.46
N PHE A 98 -8.19 15.35 5.62
CA PHE A 98 -9.44 15.92 6.08
C PHE A 98 -9.19 16.68 7.39
N GLY A 99 -9.07 17.98 7.29
CA GLY A 99 -8.66 18.79 8.43
C GLY A 99 -7.32 18.35 9.01
N THR A 100 -7.24 18.24 10.34
CA THR A 100 -6.04 17.79 11.07
C THR A 100 -6.21 16.39 11.67
N THR A 101 -7.33 15.73 11.44
CA THR A 101 -7.73 14.52 12.18
C THR A 101 -7.72 13.25 11.35
N ALA A 102 -7.86 13.35 10.03
CA ALA A 102 -7.89 12.19 9.17
C ALA A 102 -6.99 12.38 7.94
N GLN A 103 -6.39 11.29 7.50
CA GLN A 103 -5.58 11.22 6.29
C GLN A 103 -5.78 9.88 5.60
N ILE A 104 -5.79 9.90 4.28
CA ILE A 104 -5.75 8.69 3.44
C ILE A 104 -4.52 8.74 2.57
N HIS A 105 -3.85 7.61 2.48
CA HIS A 105 -2.80 7.36 1.50
C HIS A 105 -3.24 6.23 0.58
N SER A 106 -2.95 6.32 -0.71
CA SER A 106 -3.25 5.26 -1.68
C SER A 106 -2.13 5.11 -2.69
N ASP A 107 -1.80 3.85 -2.98
CA ASP A 107 -0.86 3.47 -4.04
C ASP A 107 -1.34 2.21 -4.75
N ALA A 108 -0.73 1.89 -5.89
CA ALA A 108 -1.04 0.70 -6.65
C ALA A 108 0.21 0.14 -7.33
N ILE A 109 0.19 -1.16 -7.62
CA ILE A 109 1.25 -1.88 -8.31
C ILE A 109 0.60 -2.85 -9.28
N VAL A 110 1.15 -2.96 -10.47
CA VAL A 110 0.74 -3.93 -11.49
C VAL A 110 1.86 -4.96 -11.66
N PHE A 111 1.50 -6.22 -11.58
CA PHE A 111 2.41 -7.36 -11.69
C PHE A 111 2.37 -7.97 -13.10
N ALA A 112 3.38 -8.78 -13.41
CA ALA A 112 3.39 -9.52 -14.67
C ALA A 112 2.29 -10.60 -14.75
N SER A 113 1.87 -11.10 -13.57
CA SER A 113 0.83 -12.13 -13.48
C SER A 113 -0.09 -11.94 -12.27
N GLU A 114 -1.28 -12.53 -12.38
CA GLU A 114 -2.22 -12.61 -11.26
C GLU A 114 -1.62 -13.39 -10.08
N ALA A 115 -0.87 -14.45 -10.35
CA ALA A 115 -0.20 -15.24 -9.34
C ALA A 115 0.80 -14.41 -8.52
N ASP A 116 1.52 -13.48 -9.16
CA ASP A 116 2.43 -12.56 -8.47
C ASP A 116 1.68 -11.61 -7.55
N ALA A 117 0.54 -11.05 -8.01
CA ALA A 117 -0.31 -10.18 -7.21
C ALA A 117 -0.87 -10.93 -6.00
N GLN A 118 -1.40 -12.15 -6.18
CA GLN A 118 -1.93 -12.99 -5.12
C GLN A 118 -0.86 -13.38 -4.10
N LYS A 119 0.32 -13.78 -4.58
CA LYS A 119 1.47 -14.12 -3.73
C LYS A 119 1.91 -12.93 -2.86
N THR A 120 1.91 -11.75 -3.46
CA THR A 120 2.25 -10.50 -2.76
C THR A 120 1.21 -10.16 -1.70
N LEU A 121 -0.07 -10.21 -2.03
CA LEU A 121 -1.14 -9.97 -1.06
C LEU A 121 -1.04 -10.94 0.12
N ALA A 122 -0.89 -12.24 -0.14
CA ALA A 122 -0.74 -13.25 0.90
C ALA A 122 0.50 -13.02 1.77
N ALA A 123 1.61 -12.55 1.19
CA ALA A 123 2.83 -12.24 1.92
C ALA A 123 2.63 -11.06 2.89
N ASN A 124 1.94 -10.00 2.47
CA ASN A 124 1.67 -8.82 3.29
C ASN A 124 0.74 -9.12 4.47
N MET A 125 -0.14 -10.10 4.35
CA MET A 125 -1.08 -10.49 5.40
C MET A 125 -0.50 -11.49 6.42
N LYS A 126 0.77 -11.87 6.29
CA LYS A 126 1.42 -12.79 7.25
C LYS A 126 1.51 -12.17 8.64
N PRO A 127 1.25 -12.95 9.71
CA PRO A 127 1.39 -12.45 11.09
C PRO A 127 2.79 -11.92 11.42
N SER A 128 3.83 -12.41 10.77
CA SER A 128 5.20 -11.92 10.92
C SER A 128 5.37 -10.49 10.44
N VAL A 129 4.73 -10.12 9.33
CA VAL A 129 4.75 -8.76 8.78
C VAL A 129 3.99 -7.82 9.70
N ILE A 130 2.80 -8.19 10.14
CA ILE A 130 1.99 -7.40 11.08
C ILE A 130 2.77 -7.14 12.38
N ARG A 131 3.45 -8.17 12.91
CA ARG A 131 4.32 -8.01 14.10
C ARG A 131 5.51 -7.10 13.82
N CYS A 132 6.10 -7.16 12.64
CA CYS A 132 7.19 -6.26 12.24
C CYS A 132 6.72 -4.81 12.21
N VAL A 133 5.62 -4.50 11.52
CA VAL A 133 5.03 -3.15 11.44
C VAL A 133 4.74 -2.61 12.84
N LYS A 134 4.10 -3.42 13.68
CA LYS A 134 3.86 -3.05 15.09
C LYS A 134 5.14 -2.67 15.82
N ARG A 135 6.22 -3.44 15.67
CA ARG A 135 7.51 -3.19 16.31
C ARG A 135 8.16 -1.89 15.82
N GLU A 136 8.13 -1.63 14.52
CA GLU A 136 8.70 -0.40 13.95
C GLU A 136 7.91 0.83 14.39
N LEU A 137 6.59 0.77 14.44
CA LEU A 137 5.76 1.85 15.02
C LEU A 137 6.12 2.11 16.50
N VAL A 138 6.28 1.05 17.30
CA VAL A 138 6.68 1.22 18.70
C VAL A 138 8.04 1.92 18.81
N LYS A 139 9.00 1.59 17.94
CA LYS A 139 10.31 2.27 17.93
C LYS A 139 10.19 3.74 17.56
N GLU A 140 9.37 4.06 16.54
CA GLU A 140 9.14 5.42 16.10
C GLU A 140 8.57 6.30 17.21
N PHE A 141 7.55 5.82 17.93
CA PHE A 141 6.95 6.54 19.04
C PHE A 141 7.83 6.63 20.30
N ARG A 142 8.80 5.73 20.45
CA ARG A 142 9.79 5.77 21.54
C ARG A 142 10.96 6.69 21.23
N SER A 143 11.15 7.08 19.96
CA SER A 143 12.18 8.06 19.63
C SER A 143 11.83 9.40 20.28
N GLU A 144 12.78 10.00 20.97
CA GLU A 144 12.63 11.09 21.96
C GLU A 144 12.04 12.42 21.44
N LYS A 145 11.76 12.51 20.14
CA LYS A 145 11.28 13.74 19.52
C LYS A 145 9.77 13.89 19.48
N SER A 146 9.03 12.89 19.95
CA SER A 146 7.57 12.92 19.93
C SER A 146 7.00 13.55 21.21
N SER A 147 6.21 14.60 21.05
CA SER A 147 5.40 15.14 22.16
C SER A 147 4.24 14.20 22.57
N VAL A 148 4.11 13.06 21.90
CA VAL A 148 3.06 12.07 22.08
C VAL A 148 3.68 10.77 22.60
N LYS A 149 3.15 10.24 23.70
CA LYS A 149 3.60 9.00 24.31
C LYS A 149 2.71 7.84 23.84
N LEU A 150 3.32 6.73 23.40
CA LEU A 150 2.60 5.48 23.12
C LEU A 150 2.35 4.73 24.44
N LEU A 151 1.06 4.53 24.76
CA LEU A 151 0.61 3.76 25.93
C LEU A 151 0.36 2.29 25.59
N GLY A 152 0.00 2.00 24.33
CA GLY A 152 -0.24 0.63 23.87
C GLY A 152 -0.64 0.59 22.41
N ILE A 153 -0.47 -0.60 21.79
CA ILE A 153 -0.84 -0.87 20.42
C ILE A 153 -1.50 -2.25 20.32
N SER A 154 -2.65 -2.31 19.68
CA SER A 154 -3.34 -3.54 19.32
C SER A 154 -3.53 -3.62 17.81
N THR A 155 -3.62 -4.86 17.31
CA THR A 155 -3.82 -5.16 15.90
C THR A 155 -5.00 -6.11 15.76
N SER A 156 -5.80 -5.91 14.73
CA SER A 156 -6.86 -6.84 14.33
C SER A 156 -6.85 -7.01 12.81
N VAL A 157 -7.05 -8.24 12.36
CA VAL A 157 -7.31 -8.52 10.95
C VAL A 157 -8.77 -8.15 10.69
N LEU A 158 -9.01 -7.38 9.66
CA LEU A 158 -10.33 -7.03 9.20
C LEU A 158 -10.78 -8.09 8.19
N HIS A 159 -12.03 -8.48 8.29
CA HIS A 159 -12.67 -9.42 7.36
C HIS A 159 -13.73 -8.68 6.54
N PRO A 160 -13.32 -7.79 5.64
CA PRO A 160 -14.26 -7.01 4.86
C PRO A 160 -15.04 -7.92 3.90
N GLN A 161 -16.19 -7.42 3.44
CA GLN A 161 -16.94 -8.07 2.36
C GLN A 161 -16.05 -8.19 1.12
N ARG A 162 -16.33 -9.21 0.29
CA ARG A 162 -15.56 -9.43 -0.94
C ARG A 162 -15.74 -8.24 -1.90
N VAL A 163 -14.62 -7.66 -2.30
CA VAL A 163 -14.54 -6.58 -3.30
C VAL A 163 -13.41 -6.92 -4.25
N GLY A 164 -13.65 -6.75 -5.54
CA GLY A 164 -12.72 -7.22 -6.56
C GLY A 164 -12.55 -8.74 -6.48
N ASP A 165 -11.39 -9.23 -6.83
CA ASP A 165 -11.05 -10.64 -6.65
C ASP A 165 -10.76 -10.97 -5.19
N GLN A 166 -10.14 -10.03 -4.48
CA GLN A 166 -9.81 -10.18 -3.06
C GLN A 166 -9.63 -8.82 -2.39
N LEU A 167 -10.21 -8.69 -1.19
CA LEU A 167 -9.99 -7.58 -0.28
C LEU A 167 -9.47 -8.13 1.05
N SER A 168 -8.40 -7.55 1.56
CA SER A 168 -7.82 -7.86 2.87
C SER A 168 -7.52 -6.57 3.63
N GLY A 169 -7.64 -6.59 4.95
CA GLY A 169 -7.39 -5.40 5.75
C GLY A 169 -6.85 -5.71 7.14
N ILE A 170 -6.13 -4.76 7.69
CA ILE A 170 -5.66 -4.77 9.07
C ILE A 170 -5.98 -3.42 9.72
N ARG A 171 -6.32 -3.46 11.01
CA ARG A 171 -6.48 -2.29 11.85
C ARG A 171 -5.40 -2.27 12.93
N LEU A 172 -4.71 -1.15 13.03
CA LEU A 172 -3.83 -0.83 14.14
C LEU A 172 -4.51 0.23 14.99
N LYS A 173 -4.73 -0.08 16.27
CA LYS A 173 -5.26 0.88 17.25
C LYS A 173 -4.13 1.23 18.20
N LEU A 174 -3.74 2.50 18.21
CA LEU A 174 -2.75 3.06 19.09
C LEU A 174 -3.46 3.81 20.24
N ASN A 175 -3.10 3.48 21.46
CA ASN A 175 -3.47 4.27 22.61
C ASN A 175 -2.32 5.24 22.88
N LEU A 176 -2.58 6.51 22.77
CA LEU A 176 -1.59 7.59 22.84
C LEU A 176 -1.92 8.55 23.99
N ALA A 177 -0.93 9.32 24.43
CA ALA A 177 -1.16 10.43 25.35
C ALA A 177 -0.33 11.65 24.92
N LYS A 178 -0.95 12.83 24.97
CA LYS A 178 -0.28 14.13 24.85
C LYS A 178 -0.34 14.84 26.20
N GLY A 179 0.81 14.89 26.88
CA GLY A 179 0.83 15.26 28.30
C GLY A 179 0.02 14.27 29.14
N LYS A 180 -1.02 14.73 29.84
CA LYS A 180 -1.92 13.89 30.65
C LYS A 180 -3.20 13.46 29.92
N GLN A 181 -3.41 13.89 28.68
CA GLN A 181 -4.63 13.62 27.92
C GLN A 181 -4.46 12.38 27.05
N PRO A 182 -5.15 11.26 27.35
CA PRO A 182 -5.14 10.07 26.50
C PRO A 182 -6.06 10.26 25.30
N PHE A 183 -5.67 9.69 24.16
CA PHE A 183 -6.50 9.60 22.97
C PHE A 183 -6.18 8.33 22.18
N LYS A 184 -7.05 7.98 21.26
CA LYS A 184 -6.87 6.83 20.36
C LYS A 184 -6.52 7.32 18.96
N PHE A 185 -5.69 6.56 18.29
CA PHE A 185 -5.38 6.75 16.88
C PHE A 185 -5.57 5.43 16.17
N PHE A 186 -6.21 5.46 15.01
CA PHE A 186 -6.49 4.29 14.21
C PHE A 186 -5.77 4.41 12.86
N LEU A 187 -5.16 3.32 12.46
CA LEU A 187 -4.60 3.14 11.13
C LEU A 187 -5.21 1.86 10.57
N ASP A 188 -6.03 2.02 9.53
CA ASP A 188 -6.66 0.93 8.80
C ASP A 188 -5.99 0.83 7.44
N ALA A 189 -5.36 -0.29 7.15
CA ALA A 189 -4.71 -0.55 5.88
C ALA A 189 -5.44 -1.66 5.13
N PHE A 190 -5.75 -1.42 3.87
CA PHE A 190 -6.48 -2.32 2.98
C PHE A 190 -5.69 -2.58 1.72
N MET A 191 -5.81 -3.80 1.23
CA MET A 191 -5.27 -4.22 -0.06
C MET A 191 -6.40 -4.82 -0.91
N VAL A 192 -6.62 -4.23 -2.07
CA VAL A 192 -7.60 -4.66 -3.08
C VAL A 192 -6.86 -5.30 -4.24
N ARG A 193 -7.09 -6.57 -4.50
CA ARG A 193 -6.60 -7.23 -5.69
C ARG A 193 -7.68 -7.24 -6.77
N GLN A 194 -7.30 -6.84 -7.96
CA GLN A 194 -8.10 -6.97 -9.16
C GLN A 194 -7.19 -7.52 -10.27
N ASP A 195 -7.40 -8.79 -10.64
CA ASP A 195 -6.55 -9.50 -11.60
C ASP A 195 -5.07 -9.43 -11.16
N ARG A 196 -4.17 -8.93 -11.97
CA ARG A 196 -2.74 -8.78 -11.68
C ARG A 196 -2.34 -7.44 -11.05
N ALA A 197 -3.32 -6.61 -10.66
CA ALA A 197 -3.07 -5.36 -9.96
C ALA A 197 -3.40 -5.47 -8.48
N LEU A 198 -2.62 -4.81 -7.66
CA LEU A 198 -2.81 -4.68 -6.22
C LEU A 198 -2.80 -3.20 -5.86
N ALA A 199 -3.90 -2.72 -5.32
CA ALA A 199 -4.00 -1.40 -4.75
C ALA A 199 -3.92 -1.49 -3.22
N GLU A 200 -3.22 -0.56 -2.63
CA GLU A 200 -3.20 -0.34 -1.19
C GLU A 200 -3.82 1.02 -0.88
N PHE A 201 -4.65 1.09 0.14
CA PHE A 201 -4.99 2.35 0.77
C PHE A 201 -4.94 2.20 2.29
N SER A 202 -4.44 3.24 2.94
CA SER A 202 -4.39 3.32 4.38
C SER A 202 -5.14 4.57 4.85
N TYR A 203 -6.02 4.37 5.81
CA TYR A 203 -6.80 5.44 6.43
C TYR A 203 -6.32 5.64 7.85
N MET A 204 -5.89 6.85 8.14
CA MET A 204 -5.45 7.27 9.46
C MET A 204 -6.47 8.23 10.06
N ASN A 205 -6.89 8.00 11.29
CA ASN A 205 -7.82 8.86 11.99
C ASN A 205 -7.51 8.93 13.49
N ALA A 206 -7.55 10.15 14.01
CA ALA A 206 -7.55 10.37 15.45
C ALA A 206 -8.99 10.18 15.98
N PHE A 207 -9.10 9.46 17.11
CA PHE A 207 -10.33 9.26 17.90
C PHE A 207 -11.24 8.11 17.45
N HIS A 208 -11.52 7.93 16.18
CA HIS A 208 -12.51 6.96 15.70
C HIS A 208 -11.95 6.07 14.61
N PRO A 209 -12.31 4.77 14.58
CA PRO A 209 -12.02 3.92 13.43
C PRO A 209 -12.85 4.37 12.22
N VAL A 210 -12.38 4.04 11.05
CA VAL A 210 -13.16 4.24 9.82
C VAL A 210 -14.42 3.39 9.88
N PRO A 211 -15.60 3.93 9.49
CA PRO A 211 -16.80 3.13 9.33
C PRO A 211 -16.60 2.07 8.23
N SER A 212 -17.07 0.85 8.50
CA SER A 212 -16.92 -0.27 7.53
C SER A 212 -17.60 0.02 6.19
N SER A 213 -18.67 0.81 6.17
CA SER A 213 -19.31 1.27 4.93
C SER A 213 -18.38 2.14 4.09
N THR A 214 -17.62 3.04 4.71
CA THR A 214 -16.64 3.89 4.01
C THR A 214 -15.50 3.04 3.45
N GLU A 215 -14.95 2.11 4.25
CA GLU A 215 -13.93 1.16 3.81
C GLU A 215 -14.37 0.38 2.58
N TYR A 216 -15.59 -0.15 2.62
CA TYR A 216 -16.19 -0.90 1.52
C TYR A 216 -16.36 -0.04 0.26
N THR A 217 -16.90 1.18 0.40
CA THR A 217 -17.12 2.09 -0.72
C THR A 217 -15.81 2.45 -1.41
N LEU A 218 -14.76 2.75 -0.65
CA LEU A 218 -13.44 3.08 -1.22
C LEU A 218 -12.81 1.89 -1.94
N ALA A 219 -12.87 0.71 -1.33
CA ALA A 219 -12.37 -0.52 -1.96
C ALA A 219 -13.14 -0.85 -3.25
N GLN A 220 -14.47 -0.67 -3.24
CA GLN A 220 -15.32 -0.91 -4.40
C GLN A 220 -15.01 0.05 -5.54
N ALA A 221 -14.81 1.34 -5.26
CA ALA A 221 -14.43 2.33 -6.27
C ALA A 221 -13.10 1.97 -6.97
N ILE A 222 -12.10 1.51 -6.21
CA ILE A 222 -10.83 1.02 -6.73
C ILE A 222 -11.05 -0.21 -7.63
N ALA A 223 -11.76 -1.23 -7.13
CA ALA A 223 -11.96 -2.49 -7.85
C ALA A 223 -12.74 -2.30 -9.16
N GLN A 224 -13.79 -1.48 -9.14
CA GLN A 224 -14.58 -1.18 -10.34
C GLN A 224 -13.74 -0.51 -11.42
N ARG A 225 -12.92 0.47 -11.08
CA ARG A 225 -12.01 1.10 -12.05
C ARG A 225 -10.94 0.14 -12.56
N GLY A 226 -10.41 -0.70 -11.68
CA GLY A 226 -9.46 -1.75 -12.07
C GLY A 226 -10.04 -2.74 -13.07
N ALA A 227 -11.32 -3.09 -12.94
CA ALA A 227 -12.03 -3.96 -13.87
C ALA A 227 -12.24 -3.32 -15.26
N LEU A 228 -12.43 -2.00 -15.33
CA LEU A 228 -12.61 -1.26 -16.59
C LEU A 228 -11.31 -1.08 -17.38
N SER A 229 -10.16 -1.37 -16.79
CA SER A 229 -8.84 -1.21 -17.40
C SER A 229 -8.27 -2.52 -18.01
N GLN A 230 -9.12 -3.52 -18.19
CA GLN A 230 -8.77 -4.83 -18.80
C GLN A 230 -8.85 -4.77 -20.36
#